data_5a8a0f0a666fd5ec1f80a1ada09f448f
#
_entry.id   5a8a0f0a666fd5ec1f80a1ada09f448f
#
_cell.length_a   1.000
_cell.length_b   1.000
_cell.length_c   1.000
_cell.angle_alpha   90.00
_cell.angle_beta   90.00
_cell.angle_gamma   90.00
#
_symmetry.space_group_name_H-M   'P 1'
#
loop_
_entity.id
_entity.type
_entity.pdbx_description
1 polymer ?
#
loop_
_entity_poly.entity_id
_entity_poly.type
_entity_poly.pdbx_seq_one_letter_code
_entity_poly.pdbx_strand_id
1 'polypeptide(L)'
;MGAKVVAIASGHRDRAEAVAKEFGIEHVAGDWRELVAHSEVDLVSIVTPPSTHIEIALAALDHRKAVLCEKPMALNAGEAARMVEKANSMGVLALIDHELRFLNSRRVMRGMLQSGAIGIVRHCNYVFRSDYRGIADRAWDWWSDEAMGGGALGAIGSHVVDSFRWMLSAEVTDVLGMLSTHIKQRPDKTTGGLREVTTDDEAKLLFRFSDGPHTQGATGAASISVVESGKYENRFEIYGSKGALMVEETGELWISPTGSGAWRPVQVDQDHMARGMREGSWSRGFTAFAVAIVESLRAGRTTVKDAATFEDGYRVQLVLDALRASNESSCWVSVKQD
;
A
#
# COMPACT_ATOMS: atom_id res chain seq x y z
N MET A 1 23.63 -1.83 -1.99
CA MET A 1 22.86 -0.65 -2.40
C MET A 1 23.58 0.68 -2.09
N GLY A 2 24.42 0.77 -1.06
CA GLY A 2 25.20 1.98 -0.72
C GLY A 2 24.41 3.10 -0.06
N ALA A 3 23.22 2.84 0.46
CA ALA A 3 22.58 3.68 1.45
C ALA A 3 23.03 3.28 2.85
N LYS A 4 23.15 4.26 3.77
CA LYS A 4 23.44 4.07 5.19
C LYS A 4 22.20 4.50 5.97
N VAL A 5 21.72 3.66 6.88
CA VAL A 5 20.74 4.09 7.87
C VAL A 5 21.50 4.79 8.99
N VAL A 6 21.38 6.11 9.05
CA VAL A 6 22.17 6.95 9.98
C VAL A 6 21.48 7.17 11.30
N ALA A 7 20.13 7.17 11.32
CA ALA A 7 19.36 7.43 12.52
C ALA A 7 18.08 6.59 12.57
N ILE A 8 17.61 6.32 13.77
CA ILE A 8 16.32 5.68 14.06
C ILE A 8 15.60 6.41 15.20
N ALA A 9 14.28 6.55 15.12
CA ALA A 9 13.40 7.01 16.17
C ALA A 9 12.21 6.07 16.34
N SER A 10 11.74 5.87 17.56
CA SER A 10 10.54 5.09 17.87
C SER A 10 9.90 5.60 19.15
N GLY A 11 8.57 5.49 19.25
CA GLY A 11 7.85 5.68 20.52
C GLY A 11 8.23 4.64 21.60
N HIS A 12 8.95 3.57 21.21
CA HIS A 12 9.52 2.54 22.09
C HIS A 12 11.05 2.59 21.99
N ARG A 13 11.68 3.37 22.87
CA ARG A 13 13.12 3.60 22.82
C ARG A 13 13.94 2.32 22.93
N ASP A 14 13.55 1.40 23.79
CA ASP A 14 14.15 0.08 23.97
C ASP A 14 14.23 -0.72 22.66
N ARG A 15 13.15 -0.66 21.85
CA ARG A 15 13.12 -1.30 20.52
C ARG A 15 14.02 -0.59 19.53
N ALA A 16 14.04 0.74 19.52
CA ALA A 16 14.95 1.50 18.66
C ALA A 16 16.41 1.18 18.96
N GLU A 17 16.80 1.10 20.23
CA GLU A 17 18.15 0.74 20.67
C GLU A 17 18.53 -0.70 20.27
N ALA A 18 17.59 -1.65 20.38
CA ALA A 18 17.80 -3.03 19.94
C ALA A 18 18.06 -3.11 18.44
N VAL A 19 17.22 -2.45 17.62
CA VAL A 19 17.39 -2.39 16.16
C VAL A 19 18.66 -1.67 15.77
N ALA A 20 18.98 -0.55 16.43
CA ALA A 20 20.22 0.19 16.18
C ALA A 20 21.46 -0.67 16.42
N LYS A 21 21.48 -1.44 17.50
CA LYS A 21 22.56 -2.39 17.81
C LYS A 21 22.67 -3.51 16.77
N GLU A 22 21.54 -4.07 16.35
CA GLU A 22 21.50 -5.17 15.37
C GLU A 22 22.03 -4.74 14.01
N PHE A 23 21.65 -3.54 13.54
CA PHE A 23 21.98 -3.04 12.20
C PHE A 23 23.13 -2.03 12.17
N GLY A 24 23.75 -1.73 13.31
CA GLY A 24 24.87 -0.78 13.39
C GLY A 24 24.45 0.66 13.08
N ILE A 25 23.25 1.08 13.50
CA ILE A 25 22.77 2.45 13.35
C ILE A 25 23.37 3.30 14.45
N GLU A 26 24.09 4.37 14.07
CA GLU A 26 24.90 5.16 15.01
C GLU A 26 24.05 6.05 15.93
N HIS A 27 22.92 6.58 15.40
CA HIS A 27 22.11 7.56 16.14
C HIS A 27 20.72 7.03 16.47
N VAL A 28 20.43 6.94 17.77
CA VAL A 28 19.08 6.67 18.29
C VAL A 28 18.50 8.00 18.77
N ALA A 29 17.68 8.63 17.94
CA ALA A 29 17.08 9.93 18.22
C ALA A 29 16.09 9.84 19.40
N GLY A 30 15.94 10.92 20.14
CA GLY A 30 15.00 11.02 21.27
C GLY A 30 13.54 10.94 20.81
N ASP A 31 13.26 11.54 19.66
CA ASP A 31 11.99 11.45 18.96
C ASP A 31 12.16 11.65 17.45
N TRP A 32 11.06 11.60 16.69
CA TRP A 32 11.10 11.80 15.24
C TRP A 32 11.48 13.24 14.84
N ARG A 33 11.28 14.25 15.71
CA ARG A 33 11.63 15.66 15.42
C ARG A 33 13.14 15.84 15.36
N GLU A 34 13.85 15.22 16.29
CA GLU A 34 15.31 15.17 16.26
C GLU A 34 15.82 14.47 14.99
N LEU A 35 15.18 13.33 14.60
CA LEU A 35 15.57 12.58 13.41
C LEU A 35 15.42 13.42 12.13
N VAL A 36 14.27 14.09 11.92
CA VAL A 36 14.03 14.88 10.69
C VAL A 36 14.94 16.09 10.59
N ALA A 37 15.41 16.64 11.73
CA ALA A 37 16.35 17.75 11.78
C ALA A 37 17.80 17.33 11.59
N HIS A 38 18.12 16.03 11.65
CA HIS A 38 19.49 15.53 11.57
C HIS A 38 20.13 15.83 10.21
N SER A 39 21.33 16.45 10.20
CA SER A 39 21.96 16.95 8.98
C SER A 39 22.35 15.85 7.98
N GLU A 40 22.73 14.66 8.46
CA GLU A 40 23.14 13.54 7.62
C GLU A 40 21.97 12.70 7.07
N VAL A 41 20.71 13.03 7.41
CA VAL A 41 19.52 12.36 6.86
C VAL A 41 19.14 13.01 5.54
N ASP A 42 19.16 12.26 4.45
CA ASP A 42 18.69 12.69 3.12
C ASP A 42 17.24 12.26 2.86
N LEU A 43 16.83 11.11 3.42
CA LEU A 43 15.50 10.52 3.26
C LEU A 43 14.97 10.07 4.62
N VAL A 44 13.71 10.42 4.89
CA VAL A 44 12.95 9.93 6.05
C VAL A 44 11.98 8.84 5.60
N SER A 45 12.14 7.63 6.15
CA SER A 45 11.18 6.53 5.98
C SER A 45 10.23 6.51 7.17
N ILE A 46 8.94 6.74 6.92
CA ILE A 46 7.89 6.83 7.94
C ILE A 46 7.15 5.50 7.98
N VAL A 47 7.32 4.73 9.06
CA VAL A 47 6.75 3.38 9.25
C VAL A 47 5.94 3.30 10.55
N THR A 48 5.45 4.44 11.00
CA THR A 48 4.63 4.60 12.22
C THR A 48 3.15 4.33 11.92
N PRO A 49 2.24 4.35 12.91
CA PRO A 49 0.80 4.31 12.61
C PRO A 49 0.33 5.51 11.76
N PRO A 50 -0.65 5.32 10.86
CA PRO A 50 -1.13 6.35 9.93
C PRO A 50 -1.50 7.69 10.58
N SER A 51 -2.01 7.69 11.82
CA SER A 51 -2.34 8.90 12.58
C SER A 51 -1.17 9.87 12.78
N THR A 52 0.07 9.41 12.61
CA THR A 52 1.27 10.25 12.79
C THR A 52 1.95 10.62 11.46
N HIS A 53 1.49 10.06 10.33
CA HIS A 53 2.16 10.23 9.05
C HIS A 53 2.23 11.69 8.62
N ILE A 54 1.11 12.41 8.71
CA ILE A 54 1.04 13.82 8.29
C ILE A 54 2.03 14.70 9.07
N GLU A 55 2.07 14.58 10.40
CA GLU A 55 2.93 15.42 11.24
C GLU A 55 4.41 15.21 10.89
N ILE A 56 4.81 13.93 10.78
CA ILE A 56 6.20 13.58 10.46
C ILE A 56 6.57 13.97 9.03
N ALA A 57 5.66 13.71 8.07
CA ALA A 57 5.93 14.02 6.66
C ALA A 57 6.06 15.53 6.42
N LEU A 58 5.16 16.35 6.98
CA LEU A 58 5.24 17.80 6.85
C LEU A 58 6.55 18.34 7.44
N ALA A 59 6.95 17.86 8.62
CA ALA A 59 8.21 18.26 9.25
C ALA A 59 9.44 17.83 8.43
N ALA A 60 9.46 16.60 7.90
CA ALA A 60 10.54 16.14 7.04
C ALA A 60 10.66 17.00 5.76
N LEU A 61 9.52 17.34 5.13
CA LEU A 61 9.47 18.22 3.97
C LEU A 61 9.94 19.65 4.30
N ASP A 62 9.60 20.20 5.48
CA ASP A 62 10.10 21.49 5.95
C ASP A 62 11.64 21.52 6.07
N HIS A 63 12.23 20.39 6.47
CA HIS A 63 13.67 20.19 6.48
C HIS A 63 14.27 19.78 5.12
N ARG A 64 13.48 19.87 4.02
CA ARG A 64 13.88 19.50 2.65
C ARG A 64 14.38 18.07 2.51
N LYS A 65 13.91 17.16 3.38
CA LYS A 65 14.23 15.73 3.30
C LYS A 65 13.30 15.05 2.29
N ALA A 66 13.84 14.11 1.52
CA ALA A 66 13.00 13.17 0.78
C ALA A 66 12.16 12.34 1.75
N VAL A 67 10.98 11.93 1.33
CA VAL A 67 10.06 11.15 2.19
C VAL A 67 9.62 9.88 1.47
N LEU A 68 9.73 8.74 2.18
CA LEU A 68 9.01 7.51 1.87
C LEU A 68 8.03 7.26 3.02
N CYS A 69 6.73 7.37 2.74
CA CYS A 69 5.70 7.16 3.74
C CYS A 69 4.99 5.82 3.53
N GLU A 70 4.78 5.08 4.62
CA GLU A 70 3.92 3.89 4.61
C GLU A 70 2.48 4.23 4.24
N LYS A 71 1.77 3.22 3.81
CA LYS A 71 0.34 3.29 3.44
C LYS A 71 -0.56 2.79 4.60
N PRO A 72 -1.81 3.22 4.68
CA PRO A 72 -2.38 4.33 3.90
C PRO A 72 -1.67 5.64 4.24
N MET A 73 -1.66 6.57 3.27
CA MET A 73 -0.90 7.82 3.37
C MET A 73 -1.26 8.66 4.60
N ALA A 74 -2.55 8.67 4.95
CA ALA A 74 -3.10 9.50 6.02
C ALA A 74 -4.40 8.89 6.56
N LEU A 75 -5.02 9.51 7.56
CA LEU A 75 -6.32 9.07 8.08
C LEU A 75 -7.48 9.42 7.14
N ASN A 76 -7.34 10.50 6.35
CA ASN A 76 -8.37 11.00 5.43
C ASN A 76 -7.76 11.80 4.27
N ALA A 77 -8.58 12.07 3.27
CA ALA A 77 -8.17 12.80 2.07
C ALA A 77 -7.72 14.26 2.37
N GLY A 78 -8.30 14.91 3.38
CA GLY A 78 -7.90 16.27 3.75
C GLY A 78 -6.45 16.33 4.29
N GLU A 79 -6.04 15.35 5.07
CA GLU A 79 -4.64 15.22 5.51
C GLU A 79 -3.72 14.90 4.34
N ALA A 80 -4.11 13.95 3.48
CA ALA A 80 -3.34 13.58 2.30
C ALA A 80 -3.14 14.77 1.35
N ALA A 81 -4.18 15.58 1.09
CA ALA A 81 -4.10 16.79 0.27
C ALA A 81 -3.06 17.79 0.80
N ARG A 82 -3.01 18.02 2.11
CA ARG A 82 -2.00 18.88 2.75
C ARG A 82 -0.58 18.35 2.57
N MET A 83 -0.40 17.02 2.62
CA MET A 83 0.91 16.41 2.38
C MET A 83 1.33 16.59 0.91
N VAL A 84 0.40 16.43 -0.06
CA VAL A 84 0.65 16.68 -1.49
C VAL A 84 1.04 18.14 -1.73
N GLU A 85 0.25 19.10 -1.23
CA GLU A 85 0.52 20.53 -1.37
C GLU A 85 1.93 20.88 -0.86
N LYS A 86 2.27 20.39 0.33
CA LYS A 86 3.58 20.60 0.93
C LYS A 86 4.71 20.02 0.09
N ALA A 87 4.59 18.76 -0.34
CA ALA A 87 5.60 18.09 -1.17
C ALA A 87 5.84 18.85 -2.48
N ASN A 88 4.76 19.28 -3.15
CA ASN A 88 4.84 20.08 -4.38
C ASN A 88 5.53 21.43 -4.14
N SER A 89 5.23 22.12 -3.05
CA SER A 89 5.84 23.40 -2.71
C SER A 89 7.34 23.30 -2.40
N MET A 90 7.78 22.17 -1.86
CA MET A 90 9.18 21.93 -1.50
C MET A 90 10.01 21.37 -2.64
N GLY A 91 9.39 20.74 -3.64
CA GLY A 91 10.05 20.17 -4.82
C GLY A 91 11.03 19.03 -4.49
N VAL A 92 10.75 18.25 -3.44
CA VAL A 92 11.56 17.11 -3.02
C VAL A 92 10.86 15.78 -3.35
N LEU A 93 11.62 14.69 -3.36
CA LEU A 93 11.07 13.36 -3.58
C LEU A 93 10.12 12.98 -2.43
N ALA A 94 8.86 12.68 -2.76
CA ALA A 94 7.83 12.27 -1.80
C ALA A 94 7.04 11.08 -2.36
N LEU A 95 7.19 9.92 -1.72
CA LEU A 95 6.72 8.63 -2.20
C LEU A 95 5.86 7.93 -1.14
N ILE A 96 4.93 7.10 -1.61
CA ILE A 96 4.15 6.16 -0.80
C ILE A 96 4.66 4.74 -1.05
N ASP A 97 4.74 3.93 0.01
CA ASP A 97 5.22 2.56 -0.09
C ASP A 97 4.14 1.62 -0.67
N HIS A 98 3.90 1.77 -1.98
CA HIS A 98 3.16 0.81 -2.79
C HIS A 98 4.15 -0.09 -3.57
N GLU A 99 4.95 -0.83 -2.82
CA GLU A 99 6.07 -1.64 -3.30
C GLU A 99 5.66 -2.73 -4.31
N LEU A 100 4.39 -3.15 -4.30
CA LEU A 100 3.88 -4.15 -5.26
C LEU A 100 4.03 -3.70 -6.72
N ARG A 101 4.11 -2.39 -7.00
CA ARG A 101 4.42 -1.84 -8.34
C ARG A 101 5.80 -2.27 -8.83
N PHE A 102 6.72 -2.70 -7.94
CA PHE A 102 8.10 -3.06 -8.24
C PHE A 102 8.33 -4.56 -8.46
N LEU A 103 7.29 -5.39 -8.31
CA LEU A 103 7.36 -6.80 -8.68
C LEU A 103 7.45 -6.98 -10.19
N ASN A 104 8.39 -7.81 -10.65
CA ASN A 104 8.59 -8.08 -12.08
C ASN A 104 7.32 -8.62 -12.74
N SER A 105 6.60 -9.52 -12.09
CA SER A 105 5.34 -10.06 -12.59
C SER A 105 4.29 -8.97 -12.84
N ARG A 106 4.15 -8.01 -11.91
CA ARG A 106 3.19 -6.91 -12.05
C ARG A 106 3.62 -5.92 -13.14
N ARG A 107 4.93 -5.66 -13.30
CA ARG A 107 5.47 -4.82 -14.38
C ARG A 107 5.28 -5.46 -15.75
N VAL A 108 5.54 -6.78 -15.86
CA VAL A 108 5.27 -7.53 -17.09
C VAL A 108 3.78 -7.55 -17.40
N MET A 109 2.93 -7.82 -16.42
CA MET A 109 1.47 -7.79 -16.56
C MET A 109 0.98 -6.44 -17.08
N ARG A 110 1.49 -5.33 -16.53
CA ARG A 110 1.16 -3.97 -16.97
C ARG A 110 1.62 -3.73 -18.41
N GLY A 111 2.84 -4.14 -18.76
CA GLY A 111 3.34 -4.06 -20.15
C GLY A 111 2.47 -4.83 -21.15
N MET A 112 2.03 -6.04 -20.78
CA MET A 112 1.12 -6.84 -21.59
C MET A 112 -0.25 -6.16 -21.78
N LEU A 113 -0.79 -5.57 -20.71
CA LEU A 113 -2.04 -4.82 -20.79
C LEU A 113 -1.89 -3.61 -21.70
N GLN A 114 -0.83 -2.82 -21.53
CA GLN A 114 -0.54 -1.64 -22.37
C GLN A 114 -0.30 -1.99 -23.84
N SER A 115 0.25 -3.17 -24.14
CA SER A 115 0.39 -3.67 -25.51
C SER A 115 -0.91 -4.21 -26.11
N GLY A 116 -2.02 -4.24 -25.33
CA GLY A 116 -3.32 -4.73 -25.80
C GLY A 116 -3.43 -6.25 -25.85
N ALA A 117 -2.58 -7.00 -25.13
CA ALA A 117 -2.57 -8.47 -25.13
C ALA A 117 -3.94 -9.10 -24.77
N ILE A 118 -4.72 -8.45 -23.91
CA ILE A 118 -6.06 -8.90 -23.55
C ILE A 118 -7.20 -7.98 -24.08
N GLY A 119 -6.83 -7.00 -24.94
CA GLY A 119 -7.81 -6.04 -25.49
C GLY A 119 -8.33 -5.04 -24.46
N ILE A 120 -9.58 -4.60 -24.61
CA ILE A 120 -10.22 -3.67 -23.68
C ILE A 120 -10.63 -4.39 -22.41
N VAL A 121 -10.22 -3.85 -21.25
CA VAL A 121 -10.56 -4.39 -19.92
C VAL A 121 -12.06 -4.25 -19.68
N ARG A 122 -12.65 -5.31 -19.17
CA ARG A 122 -14.06 -5.40 -18.78
C ARG A 122 -14.24 -5.47 -17.27
N HIS A 123 -13.36 -6.25 -16.61
CA HIS A 123 -13.46 -6.50 -15.18
C HIS A 123 -12.10 -6.78 -14.56
N CYS A 124 -11.92 -6.36 -13.30
CA CYS A 124 -10.78 -6.71 -12.45
C CYS A 124 -11.26 -7.38 -11.18
N ASN A 125 -10.50 -8.34 -10.68
CA ASN A 125 -10.80 -9.01 -9.43
C ASN A 125 -9.54 -9.07 -8.55
N TYR A 126 -9.68 -8.75 -7.26
CA TYR A 126 -8.60 -8.84 -6.29
C TYR A 126 -9.05 -9.67 -5.09
N VAL A 127 -8.26 -10.67 -4.72
CA VAL A 127 -8.52 -11.51 -3.56
C VAL A 127 -7.30 -11.45 -2.63
N PHE A 128 -7.55 -11.04 -1.40
CA PHE A 128 -6.58 -11.11 -0.32
C PHE A 128 -7.17 -11.89 0.85
N ARG A 129 -6.52 -12.97 1.27
CA ARG A 129 -6.92 -13.79 2.41
C ARG A 129 -5.75 -14.09 3.30
N SER A 130 -5.92 -13.89 4.58
CA SER A 130 -4.95 -14.23 5.62
C SER A 130 -5.65 -14.39 6.95
N ASP A 131 -5.05 -15.13 7.85
CA ASP A 131 -5.53 -15.31 9.22
C ASP A 131 -4.64 -14.62 10.27
N TYR A 132 -3.68 -13.80 9.83
CA TYR A 132 -2.68 -13.22 10.74
C TYR A 132 -3.29 -12.34 11.86
N ARG A 133 -4.53 -11.87 11.69
CA ARG A 133 -5.34 -11.19 12.72
C ARG A 133 -6.45 -12.08 13.27
N GLY A 134 -6.62 -13.31 12.76
CA GLY A 134 -7.72 -14.22 13.12
C GLY A 134 -7.64 -14.79 14.53
N ILE A 135 -6.49 -14.73 15.19
CA ILE A 135 -6.32 -15.20 16.58
C ILE A 135 -6.91 -14.16 17.53
N ALA A 136 -8.01 -14.50 18.23
CA ALA A 136 -8.71 -13.59 19.16
C ALA A 136 -7.82 -13.16 20.34
N ASP A 137 -6.98 -14.06 20.86
CA ASP A 137 -6.06 -13.79 21.98
C ASP A 137 -4.84 -12.96 21.61
N ARG A 138 -4.70 -12.54 20.36
CA ARG A 138 -3.70 -11.56 19.95
C ARG A 138 -3.92 -10.26 20.73
N ALA A 139 -2.84 -9.75 21.35
CA ALA A 139 -2.93 -8.51 22.10
C ALA A 139 -3.45 -7.35 21.24
N TRP A 140 -4.23 -6.49 21.87
CA TRP A 140 -4.66 -5.22 21.29
C TRP A 140 -3.42 -4.37 20.94
N ASP A 141 -3.43 -3.79 19.76
CA ASP A 141 -2.41 -2.87 19.25
C ASP A 141 -3.09 -1.76 18.42
N TRP A 142 -2.33 -0.77 17.97
CA TRP A 142 -2.83 0.38 17.21
C TRP A 142 -3.66 -0.03 15.96
N TRP A 143 -3.38 -1.19 15.40
CA TRP A 143 -4.10 -1.70 14.23
C TRP A 143 -5.59 -2.02 14.54
N SER A 144 -5.93 -2.17 15.81
CA SER A 144 -7.29 -2.38 16.30
C SER A 144 -8.04 -1.07 16.57
N ASP A 145 -7.42 0.08 16.30
CA ASP A 145 -7.95 1.43 16.60
C ASP A 145 -8.12 2.23 15.29
N GLU A 146 -9.37 2.59 14.97
CA GLU A 146 -9.69 3.39 13.79
C GLU A 146 -9.04 4.79 13.87
N ALA A 147 -9.00 5.39 15.06
CA ALA A 147 -8.37 6.70 15.26
C ALA A 147 -6.86 6.69 15.00
N MET A 148 -6.22 5.52 15.04
CA MET A 148 -4.82 5.34 14.69
C MET A 148 -4.61 4.94 13.22
N GLY A 149 -5.68 4.73 12.45
CA GLY A 149 -5.63 4.33 11.05
C GLY A 149 -5.47 2.83 10.83
N GLY A 150 -5.89 2.00 11.79
CA GLY A 150 -5.91 0.54 11.65
C GLY A 150 -6.98 0.04 10.67
N GLY A 151 -7.07 -1.28 10.52
CA GLY A 151 -8.08 -1.97 9.71
C GLY A 151 -7.59 -2.52 8.39
N ALA A 152 -8.33 -3.51 7.88
CA ALA A 152 -8.01 -4.21 6.64
C ALA A 152 -8.18 -3.32 5.41
N LEU A 153 -9.18 -2.43 5.40
CA LEU A 153 -9.40 -1.48 4.31
C LEU A 153 -8.18 -0.56 4.13
N GLY A 154 -7.69 0.07 5.21
CA GLY A 154 -6.49 0.91 5.14
C GLY A 154 -5.25 0.11 4.77
N ALA A 155 -5.00 -1.00 5.50
CA ALA A 155 -3.76 -1.77 5.37
C ALA A 155 -3.62 -2.50 4.03
N ILE A 156 -4.69 -3.10 3.52
CA ILE A 156 -4.70 -3.92 2.29
C ILE A 156 -5.48 -3.24 1.16
N GLY A 157 -6.64 -2.64 1.48
CA GLY A 157 -7.45 -1.96 0.47
C GLY A 157 -6.70 -0.84 -0.24
N SER A 158 -5.78 -0.14 0.44
CA SER A 158 -4.91 0.86 -0.20
C SER A 158 -4.05 0.26 -1.31
N HIS A 159 -3.45 -0.92 -1.12
CA HIS A 159 -2.70 -1.63 -2.18
C HIS A 159 -3.61 -2.10 -3.32
N VAL A 160 -4.84 -2.52 -3.00
CA VAL A 160 -5.82 -2.94 -4.02
C VAL A 160 -6.17 -1.76 -4.92
N VAL A 161 -6.54 -0.63 -4.33
CA VAL A 161 -6.89 0.60 -5.07
C VAL A 161 -5.72 1.10 -5.89
N ASP A 162 -4.53 1.15 -5.30
CA ASP A 162 -3.31 1.52 -6.01
C ASP A 162 -3.02 0.57 -7.19
N SER A 163 -3.14 -0.74 -6.96
CA SER A 163 -2.93 -1.75 -8.01
C SER A 163 -3.90 -1.57 -9.18
N PHE A 164 -5.17 -1.30 -8.90
CA PHE A 164 -6.16 -1.03 -9.96
C PHE A 164 -5.80 0.24 -10.74
N ARG A 165 -5.59 1.38 -10.06
CA ARG A 165 -5.27 2.65 -10.71
C ARG A 165 -4.00 2.56 -11.56
N TRP A 166 -2.91 2.04 -10.99
CA TRP A 166 -1.63 1.92 -11.69
C TRP A 166 -1.68 0.96 -12.86
N MET A 167 -2.33 -0.20 -12.69
CA MET A 167 -2.40 -1.22 -13.72
C MET A 167 -3.28 -0.78 -14.91
N LEU A 168 -4.44 -0.21 -14.62
CA LEU A 168 -5.42 0.20 -15.63
C LEU A 168 -5.10 1.55 -16.26
N SER A 169 -4.28 2.38 -15.62
CA SER A 169 -4.10 3.80 -15.96
C SER A 169 -5.46 4.53 -16.05
N ALA A 170 -6.34 4.25 -15.08
CA ALA A 170 -7.70 4.76 -14.98
C ALA A 170 -8.03 5.07 -13.50
N GLU A 171 -8.88 6.06 -13.27
CA GLU A 171 -9.30 6.43 -11.93
C GLU A 171 -10.55 5.65 -11.51
N VAL A 172 -10.70 5.42 -10.19
CA VAL A 172 -11.93 4.90 -9.61
C VAL A 172 -12.95 6.02 -9.55
N THR A 173 -14.13 5.82 -10.15
CA THR A 173 -15.20 6.84 -10.21
C THR A 173 -16.29 6.63 -9.17
N ASP A 174 -16.66 5.38 -8.90
CA ASP A 174 -17.70 5.03 -7.95
C ASP A 174 -17.33 3.76 -7.21
N VAL A 175 -17.78 3.67 -5.97
CA VAL A 175 -17.50 2.53 -5.09
C VAL A 175 -18.74 2.07 -4.32
N LEU A 176 -18.79 0.77 -4.03
CA LEU A 176 -19.68 0.19 -3.04
C LEU A 176 -18.85 -0.69 -2.10
N GLY A 177 -18.95 -0.42 -0.80
CA GLY A 177 -18.17 -1.12 0.24
C GLY A 177 -19.06 -1.71 1.32
N MET A 178 -18.66 -2.90 1.79
CA MET A 178 -19.15 -3.52 3.01
C MET A 178 -17.94 -3.88 3.86
N LEU A 179 -17.86 -3.28 5.05
CA LEU A 179 -16.79 -3.50 6.02
C LEU A 179 -17.35 -4.27 7.21
N SER A 180 -16.60 -5.24 7.71
CA SER A 180 -17.01 -6.05 8.85
C SER A 180 -15.90 -6.13 9.87
N THR A 181 -16.27 -6.16 11.16
CA THR A 181 -15.40 -6.45 12.29
C THR A 181 -15.88 -7.75 12.93
N HIS A 182 -15.18 -8.85 12.72
CA HIS A 182 -15.52 -10.16 13.29
C HIS A 182 -14.96 -10.33 14.70
N ILE A 183 -13.73 -9.85 14.94
CA ILE A 183 -13.10 -9.87 16.27
C ILE A 183 -13.37 -8.53 16.96
N LYS A 184 -14.37 -8.50 17.84
CA LYS A 184 -14.87 -7.27 18.49
C LYS A 184 -14.00 -6.77 19.63
N GLN A 185 -13.22 -7.64 20.27
CA GLN A 185 -12.40 -7.31 21.44
C GLN A 185 -11.08 -8.08 21.41
N ARG A 186 -10.04 -7.50 21.98
CA ARG A 186 -8.73 -8.14 22.16
C ARG A 186 -8.17 -7.88 23.55
N PRO A 187 -7.33 -8.81 24.08
CA PRO A 187 -6.64 -8.58 25.35
C PRO A 187 -5.78 -7.30 25.32
N ASP A 188 -6.01 -6.43 26.29
CA ASP A 188 -5.18 -5.24 26.52
C ASP A 188 -4.12 -5.55 27.57
N LYS A 189 -2.87 -5.59 27.18
CA LYS A 189 -1.74 -5.87 28.09
C LYS A 189 -1.52 -4.79 29.14
N THR A 190 -2.03 -3.58 28.92
CA THR A 190 -1.86 -2.45 29.84
C THR A 190 -2.85 -2.53 30.99
N THR A 191 -4.10 -2.89 30.71
CA THR A 191 -5.18 -2.95 31.71
C THR A 191 -5.42 -4.36 32.24
N GLY A 192 -4.94 -5.40 31.53
CA GLY A 192 -5.22 -6.80 31.82
C GLY A 192 -6.64 -7.24 31.46
N GLY A 193 -7.46 -6.36 30.88
CA GLY A 193 -8.82 -6.64 30.43
C GLY A 193 -8.95 -6.84 28.92
N LEU A 194 -10.19 -6.78 28.43
CA LEU A 194 -10.48 -6.74 27.00
C LEU A 194 -10.70 -5.27 26.57
N ARG A 195 -10.19 -4.92 25.39
CA ARG A 195 -10.38 -3.62 24.75
C ARG A 195 -11.11 -3.81 23.42
N GLU A 196 -12.02 -2.90 23.10
CA GLU A 196 -12.78 -2.89 21.87
C GLU A 196 -11.87 -2.74 20.64
N VAL A 197 -12.25 -3.43 19.54
CA VAL A 197 -11.68 -3.29 18.21
C VAL A 197 -12.66 -2.45 17.40
N THR A 198 -12.23 -1.27 16.96
CA THR A 198 -13.06 -0.32 16.21
C THR A 198 -12.83 -0.39 14.71
N THR A 199 -11.88 -1.22 14.26
CA THR A 199 -11.48 -1.36 12.85
C THR A 199 -12.13 -2.56 12.17
N ASP A 200 -12.24 -2.50 10.85
CA ASP A 200 -12.60 -3.62 10.00
C ASP A 200 -11.48 -4.69 9.94
N ASP A 201 -11.87 -5.95 9.87
CA ASP A 201 -11.00 -7.09 9.59
C ASP A 201 -11.38 -7.83 8.31
N GLU A 202 -12.48 -7.41 7.67
CA GLU A 202 -12.95 -7.86 6.36
C GLU A 202 -13.53 -6.68 5.57
N ALA A 203 -13.27 -6.67 4.22
CA ALA A 203 -13.85 -5.72 3.28
C ALA A 203 -14.27 -6.43 1.99
N LYS A 204 -15.52 -6.21 1.55
CA LYS A 204 -16.05 -6.62 0.24
C LYS A 204 -16.34 -5.35 -0.56
N LEU A 205 -15.68 -5.19 -1.69
CA LEU A 205 -15.61 -3.91 -2.40
C LEU A 205 -15.98 -4.08 -3.88
N LEU A 206 -16.75 -3.14 -4.41
CA LEU A 206 -17.06 -3.02 -5.83
C LEU A 206 -16.62 -1.65 -6.34
N PHE A 207 -16.19 -1.60 -7.62
CA PHE A 207 -15.61 -0.42 -8.23
C PHE A 207 -16.14 -0.19 -9.65
N ARG A 208 -16.28 1.08 -10.05
CA ARG A 208 -16.35 1.51 -11.44
C ARG A 208 -15.13 2.36 -11.74
N PHE A 209 -14.65 2.28 -12.98
CA PHE A 209 -13.46 3.00 -13.42
C PHE A 209 -13.80 4.00 -14.52
N SER A 210 -13.03 5.08 -14.60
CA SER A 210 -13.08 6.00 -15.72
C SER A 210 -12.70 5.30 -17.02
N ASP A 211 -13.19 5.81 -18.14
CA ASP A 211 -12.70 5.40 -19.45
C ASP A 211 -11.24 5.85 -19.62
N GLY A 212 -10.46 5.02 -20.28
CA GLY A 212 -9.02 5.22 -20.49
C GLY A 212 -8.52 4.43 -21.70
N PRO A 213 -7.21 4.43 -21.92
CA PRO A 213 -6.64 3.77 -23.11
C PRO A 213 -6.98 2.29 -23.23
N HIS A 214 -7.22 1.62 -22.11
CA HIS A 214 -7.48 0.18 -22.06
C HIS A 214 -8.78 -0.16 -21.32
N THR A 215 -9.57 0.84 -20.89
CA THR A 215 -10.81 0.68 -20.12
C THR A 215 -11.95 1.39 -20.81
N GLN A 216 -13.10 0.73 -20.90
CA GLN A 216 -14.36 1.32 -21.35
C GLN A 216 -15.50 0.67 -20.57
N GLY A 217 -16.08 1.43 -19.63
CA GLY A 217 -17.09 0.93 -18.71
C GLY A 217 -16.61 -0.23 -17.84
N ALA A 218 -15.31 -0.26 -17.52
CA ALA A 218 -14.70 -1.33 -16.73
C ALA A 218 -15.20 -1.30 -15.28
N THR A 219 -15.33 -2.51 -14.69
CA THR A 219 -15.72 -2.70 -13.30
C THR A 219 -14.65 -3.45 -12.52
N GLY A 220 -14.72 -3.40 -11.19
CA GLY A 220 -13.83 -4.17 -10.33
C GLY A 220 -14.52 -4.73 -9.11
N ALA A 221 -13.94 -5.77 -8.55
CA ALA A 221 -14.33 -6.32 -7.27
C ALA A 221 -13.08 -6.64 -6.43
N ALA A 222 -13.20 -6.50 -5.11
CA ALA A 222 -12.17 -7.01 -4.20
C ALA A 222 -12.80 -7.68 -2.99
N SER A 223 -12.17 -8.77 -2.55
CA SER A 223 -12.50 -9.50 -1.33
C SER A 223 -11.26 -9.56 -0.46
N ILE A 224 -11.28 -8.86 0.66
CA ILE A 224 -10.15 -8.72 1.58
C ILE A 224 -10.57 -9.29 2.93
N SER A 225 -9.76 -10.19 3.50
CA SER A 225 -9.92 -10.64 4.88
C SER A 225 -8.57 -10.91 5.51
N VAL A 226 -8.44 -10.52 6.78
CA VAL A 226 -7.25 -10.77 7.61
C VAL A 226 -7.53 -11.73 8.76
N VAL A 227 -8.72 -12.33 8.75
CA VAL A 227 -9.23 -13.25 9.77
C VAL A 227 -9.72 -14.59 9.20
N GLU A 228 -9.63 -14.80 7.90
CA GLU A 228 -10.01 -16.05 7.25
C GLU A 228 -8.86 -17.05 7.25
N SER A 229 -9.05 -18.18 7.93
CA SER A 229 -8.11 -19.30 7.91
C SER A 229 -8.12 -20.03 6.57
N GLY A 230 -7.00 -20.64 6.23
CA GLY A 230 -6.84 -21.39 4.99
C GLY A 230 -5.53 -21.05 4.28
N LYS A 231 -5.54 -21.19 2.95
CA LYS A 231 -4.39 -20.80 2.13
C LYS A 231 -4.29 -19.26 2.10
N TYR A 232 -3.11 -18.73 2.37
CA TYR A 232 -2.80 -17.33 2.11
C TYR A 232 -2.98 -17.02 0.61
N GLU A 233 -3.73 -15.96 0.29
CA GLU A 233 -3.97 -15.52 -1.08
C GLU A 233 -3.67 -14.02 -1.20
N ASN A 234 -2.98 -13.67 -2.27
CA ASN A 234 -2.80 -12.30 -2.75
C ASN A 234 -2.83 -12.37 -4.28
N ARG A 235 -4.04 -12.43 -4.84
CA ARG A 235 -4.27 -12.70 -6.26
C ARG A 235 -4.96 -11.54 -6.93
N PHE A 236 -4.44 -11.15 -8.08
CA PHE A 236 -4.97 -10.09 -8.91
C PHE A 236 -5.24 -10.58 -10.33
N GLU A 237 -6.46 -10.40 -10.82
CA GLU A 237 -6.94 -10.87 -12.11
C GLU A 237 -7.50 -9.69 -12.93
N ILE A 238 -7.25 -9.68 -14.24
CA ILE A 238 -7.80 -8.69 -15.18
C ILE A 238 -8.37 -9.43 -16.39
N TYR A 239 -9.63 -9.17 -16.67
CA TYR A 239 -10.40 -9.78 -17.75
C TYR A 239 -10.69 -8.75 -18.84
N GLY A 240 -10.22 -9.02 -20.06
CA GLY A 240 -10.38 -8.16 -21.21
C GLY A 240 -11.19 -8.81 -22.34
N SER A 241 -11.32 -8.09 -23.45
CA SER A 241 -12.09 -8.55 -24.61
C SER A 241 -11.40 -9.66 -25.42
N LYS A 242 -10.08 -9.84 -25.27
CA LYS A 242 -9.27 -10.84 -25.99
C LYS A 242 -8.64 -11.92 -25.06
N GLY A 243 -8.81 -11.79 -23.76
CA GLY A 243 -8.23 -12.74 -22.81
C GLY A 243 -8.22 -12.21 -21.40
N ALA A 244 -7.50 -12.89 -20.52
CA ALA A 244 -7.32 -12.52 -19.12
C ALA A 244 -5.86 -12.66 -18.69
N LEU A 245 -5.46 -11.88 -17.69
CA LEU A 245 -4.18 -11.95 -16.99
C LEU A 245 -4.42 -12.21 -15.51
N MET A 246 -3.55 -12.98 -14.88
CA MET A 246 -3.60 -13.24 -13.43
C MET A 246 -2.18 -13.27 -12.87
N VAL A 247 -1.98 -12.60 -11.72
CA VAL A 247 -0.76 -12.72 -10.92
C VAL A 247 -1.12 -13.24 -9.53
N GLU A 248 -0.34 -14.20 -9.05
CA GLU A 248 -0.46 -14.80 -7.72
C GLU A 248 0.61 -14.28 -6.74
N GLU A 249 0.46 -14.61 -5.46
CA GLU A 249 1.37 -14.21 -4.39
C GLU A 249 2.83 -14.63 -4.64
N THR A 250 3.02 -15.80 -5.19
CA THR A 250 4.34 -16.34 -5.52
C THR A 250 5.07 -15.59 -6.63
N GLY A 251 4.37 -14.62 -7.29
CA GLY A 251 4.90 -13.86 -8.43
C GLY A 251 4.67 -14.55 -9.77
N GLU A 252 3.95 -15.66 -9.81
CA GLU A 252 3.57 -16.33 -11.05
C GLU A 252 2.58 -15.49 -11.84
N LEU A 253 2.87 -15.27 -13.11
CA LEU A 253 2.01 -14.55 -14.04
C LEU A 253 1.43 -15.54 -15.06
N TRP A 254 0.12 -15.41 -15.29
CA TRP A 254 -0.64 -16.28 -16.19
C TRP A 254 -1.41 -15.45 -17.22
N ILE A 255 -1.57 -16.01 -18.42
CA ILE A 255 -2.44 -15.49 -19.48
C ILE A 255 -3.42 -16.58 -19.92
N SER A 256 -4.68 -16.17 -20.19
CA SER A 256 -5.71 -17.02 -20.80
C SER A 256 -6.32 -16.28 -21.98
N PRO A 257 -5.95 -16.60 -23.23
CA PRO A 257 -6.60 -16.03 -24.42
C PRO A 257 -8.07 -16.43 -24.47
N THR A 258 -8.93 -15.55 -24.98
CA THR A 258 -10.37 -15.85 -25.17
C THR A 258 -10.56 -17.12 -26.00
N GLY A 259 -11.40 -18.04 -25.51
CA GLY A 259 -11.66 -19.34 -26.14
C GLY A 259 -10.64 -20.44 -25.87
N SER A 260 -9.55 -20.14 -25.15
CA SER A 260 -8.54 -21.18 -24.80
C SER A 260 -9.00 -22.14 -23.72
N GLY A 261 -9.87 -21.68 -22.81
CA GLY A 261 -10.35 -22.46 -21.64
C GLY A 261 -9.27 -22.80 -20.61
N ALA A 262 -8.05 -22.30 -20.75
CA ALA A 262 -6.92 -22.63 -19.87
C ALA A 262 -5.98 -21.45 -19.63
N TRP A 263 -5.43 -21.41 -18.44
CA TRP A 263 -4.32 -20.53 -18.08
C TRP A 263 -3.00 -21.10 -18.58
N ARG A 264 -2.12 -20.23 -19.08
CA ARG A 264 -0.76 -20.55 -19.50
C ARG A 264 0.20 -19.64 -18.74
N PRO A 265 1.33 -20.19 -18.23
CA PRO A 265 2.33 -19.38 -17.54
C PRO A 265 2.99 -18.39 -18.53
N VAL A 266 3.27 -17.19 -18.03
CA VAL A 266 4.09 -16.19 -18.70
C VAL A 266 5.45 -16.20 -18.01
N GLN A 267 6.53 -16.30 -18.78
CA GLN A 267 7.88 -16.26 -18.25
C GLN A 267 8.17 -14.88 -17.66
N VAL A 268 8.55 -14.84 -16.40
CA VAL A 268 8.93 -13.63 -15.67
C VAL A 268 10.25 -13.89 -14.95
N ASP A 269 11.15 -12.93 -14.97
CA ASP A 269 12.38 -12.99 -14.20
C ASP A 269 12.06 -12.97 -12.70
N GLN A 270 12.78 -13.80 -11.94
CA GLN A 270 12.57 -13.89 -10.51
C GLN A 270 12.98 -12.58 -9.81
N ASP A 271 12.12 -12.10 -8.91
CA ASP A 271 12.43 -10.94 -8.08
C ASP A 271 13.55 -11.26 -7.08
N HIS A 272 14.46 -10.32 -6.92
CA HIS A 272 15.50 -10.39 -5.90
C HIS A 272 14.93 -9.96 -4.55
N MET A 273 15.41 -10.59 -3.47
CA MET A 273 15.07 -10.23 -2.09
C MET A 273 16.35 -9.95 -1.29
N ALA A 274 16.35 -8.87 -0.53
CA ALA A 274 17.47 -8.53 0.33
C ALA A 274 17.63 -9.57 1.45
N ARG A 275 18.89 -9.83 1.83
CA ARG A 275 19.21 -10.78 2.89
C ARG A 275 18.61 -10.37 4.22
N GLY A 276 18.01 -11.32 4.94
CA GLY A 276 17.42 -11.10 6.27
C GLY A 276 15.96 -10.64 6.25
N MET A 277 15.38 -10.39 5.07
CA MET A 277 13.95 -10.09 4.97
C MET A 277 13.10 -11.37 5.02
N ARG A 278 11.86 -11.22 5.49
CA ARG A 278 10.87 -12.32 5.47
C ARG A 278 10.50 -12.64 4.03
N GLU A 279 10.38 -13.92 3.70
CA GLU A 279 9.97 -14.38 2.37
C GLU A 279 8.55 -13.89 2.01
N GLY A 280 8.37 -13.45 0.76
CA GLY A 280 7.08 -13.01 0.23
C GLY A 280 7.21 -11.87 -0.79
N SER A 281 6.11 -11.62 -1.51
CA SER A 281 6.02 -10.58 -2.54
C SER A 281 6.28 -9.17 -1.99
N TRP A 282 5.82 -8.87 -0.77
CA TRP A 282 6.04 -7.60 -0.09
C TRP A 282 7.54 -7.28 0.04
N SER A 283 8.32 -8.21 0.58
CA SER A 283 9.76 -8.02 0.76
C SER A 283 10.53 -7.92 -0.56
N ARG A 284 10.11 -8.66 -1.59
CA ARG A 284 10.71 -8.60 -2.92
C ARG A 284 10.41 -7.25 -3.59
N GLY A 285 9.14 -6.81 -3.55
CA GLY A 285 8.74 -5.52 -4.07
C GLY A 285 9.47 -4.37 -3.39
N PHE A 286 9.52 -4.37 -2.04
CA PHE A 286 10.25 -3.36 -1.28
C PHE A 286 11.75 -3.36 -1.58
N THR A 287 12.37 -4.54 -1.75
CA THR A 287 13.80 -4.62 -2.13
C THR A 287 14.07 -3.91 -3.45
N ALA A 288 13.26 -4.15 -4.48
CA ALA A 288 13.40 -3.50 -5.79
C ALA A 288 13.09 -1.99 -5.71
N PHE A 289 12.08 -1.62 -4.92
CA PHE A 289 11.72 -0.22 -4.70
C PHE A 289 12.83 0.56 -3.99
N ALA A 290 13.39 0.01 -2.91
CA ALA A 290 14.49 0.63 -2.17
C ALA A 290 15.73 0.88 -3.07
N VAL A 291 16.06 -0.06 -3.95
CA VAL A 291 17.13 0.13 -4.95
C VAL A 291 16.82 1.33 -5.84
N ALA A 292 15.61 1.40 -6.40
CA ALA A 292 15.20 2.47 -7.31
C ALA A 292 15.19 3.85 -6.62
N ILE A 293 14.80 3.93 -5.34
CA ILE A 293 14.86 5.15 -4.54
C ILE A 293 16.31 5.61 -4.38
N VAL A 294 17.20 4.72 -3.95
CA VAL A 294 18.62 5.05 -3.72
C VAL A 294 19.30 5.51 -5.01
N GLU A 295 19.05 4.84 -6.13
CA GLU A 295 19.58 5.24 -7.45
C GLU A 295 19.05 6.61 -7.88
N SER A 296 17.78 6.90 -7.61
CA SER A 296 17.19 8.19 -7.94
C SER A 296 17.80 9.34 -7.12
N LEU A 297 17.91 9.16 -5.80
CA LEU A 297 18.51 10.13 -4.90
C LEU A 297 19.98 10.42 -5.26
N ARG A 298 20.78 9.39 -5.55
CA ARG A 298 22.17 9.53 -5.99
C ARG A 298 22.33 10.30 -7.29
N ALA A 299 21.34 10.16 -8.19
CA ALA A 299 21.30 10.89 -9.44
C ALA A 299 20.71 12.30 -9.32
N GLY A 300 20.39 12.76 -8.08
CA GLY A 300 19.77 14.06 -7.82
C GLY A 300 18.35 14.20 -8.39
N ARG A 301 17.65 13.08 -8.63
CA ARG A 301 16.29 13.09 -9.17
C ARG A 301 15.27 13.23 -8.06
N THR A 302 14.18 13.93 -8.37
CA THR A 302 13.00 14.10 -7.49
C THR A 302 11.84 13.17 -7.88
N THR A 303 12.11 12.17 -8.74
CA THR A 303 11.13 11.19 -9.20
C THR A 303 11.75 9.80 -9.25
N VAL A 304 10.94 8.77 -9.01
CA VAL A 304 11.30 7.37 -9.22
C VAL A 304 10.31 6.79 -10.22
N LYS A 305 10.81 6.20 -11.29
CA LYS A 305 9.93 5.62 -12.32
C LYS A 305 9.05 4.52 -11.71
N ASP A 306 7.77 4.56 -12.03
CA ASP A 306 6.72 3.63 -11.57
C ASP A 306 6.40 3.69 -10.06
N ALA A 307 7.11 4.48 -9.26
CA ALA A 307 6.79 4.64 -7.85
C ALA A 307 5.48 5.41 -7.64
N ALA A 308 4.77 5.05 -6.59
CA ALA A 308 3.63 5.82 -6.13
C ALA A 308 4.12 7.11 -5.44
N THR A 309 3.59 8.23 -5.88
CA THR A 309 3.86 9.56 -5.33
C THR A 309 2.84 9.90 -4.24
N PHE A 310 3.03 11.02 -3.55
CA PHE A 310 2.01 11.54 -2.65
C PHE A 310 0.69 11.84 -3.36
N GLU A 311 0.72 12.24 -4.65
CA GLU A 311 -0.50 12.39 -5.44
C GLU A 311 -1.22 11.05 -5.61
N ASP A 312 -0.50 9.96 -5.90
CA ASP A 312 -1.09 8.62 -5.93
C ASP A 312 -1.70 8.25 -4.57
N GLY A 313 -0.99 8.53 -3.47
CA GLY A 313 -1.48 8.28 -2.12
C GLY A 313 -2.76 9.06 -1.81
N TYR A 314 -2.85 10.32 -2.23
CA TYR A 314 -4.05 11.14 -2.11
C TYR A 314 -5.23 10.56 -2.90
N ARG A 315 -5.01 10.18 -4.17
CA ARG A 315 -6.04 9.54 -4.99
C ARG A 315 -6.52 8.22 -4.39
N VAL A 316 -5.63 7.42 -3.81
CA VAL A 316 -6.00 6.23 -3.06
C VAL A 316 -6.84 6.60 -1.84
N GLN A 317 -6.46 7.64 -1.08
CA GLN A 317 -7.18 8.05 0.13
C GLN A 317 -8.60 8.52 -0.17
N LEU A 318 -8.83 9.24 -1.27
CA LEU A 318 -10.17 9.62 -1.73
C LEU A 318 -11.08 8.39 -1.92
N VAL A 319 -10.54 7.31 -2.48
CA VAL A 319 -11.28 6.05 -2.67
C VAL A 319 -11.56 5.38 -1.33
N LEU A 320 -10.59 5.34 -0.40
CA LEU A 320 -10.79 4.75 0.92
C LEU A 320 -11.87 5.49 1.71
N ASP A 321 -11.87 6.82 1.66
CA ASP A 321 -12.90 7.64 2.33
C ASP A 321 -14.29 7.42 1.71
N ALA A 322 -14.37 7.33 0.38
CA ALA A 322 -15.63 7.00 -0.32
C ALA A 322 -16.14 5.60 0.03
N LEU A 323 -15.24 4.60 0.22
CA LEU A 323 -15.60 3.25 0.65
C LEU A 323 -16.16 3.22 2.08
N ARG A 324 -15.59 4.01 3.02
CA ARG A 324 -16.15 4.17 4.36
C ARG A 324 -17.54 4.79 4.32
N ALA A 325 -17.70 5.89 3.59
CA ALA A 325 -19.00 6.54 3.40
C ALA A 325 -20.03 5.61 2.74
N SER A 326 -19.60 4.76 1.81
CA SER A 326 -20.44 3.75 1.19
C SER A 326 -20.90 2.68 2.18
N ASN A 327 -20.01 2.19 3.03
CA ASN A 327 -20.35 1.25 4.09
C ASN A 327 -21.38 1.83 5.07
N GLU A 328 -21.22 3.08 5.49
CA GLU A 328 -22.13 3.78 6.39
C GLU A 328 -23.53 3.97 5.76
N SER A 329 -23.58 4.41 4.51
CA SER A 329 -24.83 4.70 3.79
C SER A 329 -25.46 3.47 3.14
N SER A 330 -24.75 2.36 3.01
CA SER A 330 -25.13 1.16 2.25
C SER A 330 -25.49 1.46 0.77
N CYS A 331 -24.87 2.48 0.19
CA CYS A 331 -25.13 2.96 -1.18
C CYS A 331 -23.82 3.10 -1.98
N TRP A 332 -23.97 3.14 -3.32
CA TRP A 332 -22.87 3.58 -4.18
C TRP A 332 -22.52 5.03 -3.87
N VAL A 333 -21.21 5.30 -3.75
CA VAL A 333 -20.66 6.63 -3.52
C VAL A 333 -19.70 6.98 -4.65
N SER A 334 -19.88 8.16 -5.24
CA SER A 334 -18.95 8.69 -6.25
C SER A 334 -17.70 9.21 -5.57
N VAL A 335 -16.54 8.81 -6.12
CA VAL A 335 -15.24 9.30 -5.68
C VAL A 335 -15.04 10.72 -6.21
N LYS A 336 -14.77 11.67 -5.33
CA LYS A 336 -14.45 13.05 -5.75
C LYS A 336 -13.19 13.04 -6.61
N GLN A 337 -13.28 13.70 -7.74
CA GLN A 337 -12.15 13.92 -8.66
C GLN A 337 -11.87 15.43 -8.62
N ASP A 338 -11.08 15.88 -7.65
CA ASP A 338 -10.68 17.29 -7.57
C ASP A 338 -9.59 17.64 -8.59
#